data_ffe3082b688a6459a56bcb31c4598d60
#
_entry.id   ffe3082b688a6459a56bcb31c4598d60
#
_cell.length_a   1.000
_cell.length_b   1.000
_cell.length_c   1.000
_cell.angle_alpha   90.00
_cell.angle_beta   90.00
_cell.angle_gamma   90.00
#
_symmetry.space_group_name_H-M   'P 1'
#
loop_
_entity.id
_entity.type
_entity.pdbx_description
1 polymer ?
#
loop_
_entity_poly.entity_id
_entity_poly.type
_entity_poly.pdbx_seq_one_letter_code
_entity_poly.pdbx_strand_id
1 'polypeptide(L)'
;MSKVLHKCSKCGNNLPQEKIFIIDDNYICVHCLYDNAKPFQIYPIGIVQNDLKRNRTNFGTVGRGGVSCIQLFLSQKLFLYKIEEGRYLTIVYYLHQAKQIKSVFRRGLDGKEVGIFSSRTPDRLSRIAIQDVALVKVEGTSLYVAGLDAVDGSPVLDIKLKI
;
A
#
# COMPACT_ATOMS: atom_id res chain seq x y z
N MET A 1 30.87 11.84 -6.77
CA MET A 1 29.89 12.04 -5.68
C MET A 1 30.08 10.94 -4.67
N SER A 2 30.53 11.25 -3.45
CA SER A 2 30.68 10.28 -2.37
C SER A 2 29.30 9.76 -1.96
N LYS A 3 29.06 8.44 -2.06
CA LYS A 3 27.83 7.81 -1.57
C LYS A 3 27.80 7.95 -0.05
N VAL A 4 26.75 8.54 0.47
CA VAL A 4 26.51 8.59 1.92
C VAL A 4 26.27 7.16 2.41
N LEU A 5 27.07 6.75 3.39
CA LEU A 5 26.94 5.44 4.02
C LEU A 5 26.25 5.59 5.38
N HIS A 6 25.38 4.64 5.69
CA HIS A 6 24.67 4.56 6.97
C HIS A 6 25.09 3.32 7.72
N LYS A 7 25.36 3.46 9.03
CA LYS A 7 25.73 2.35 9.89
C LYS A 7 24.50 1.59 10.35
N CYS A 8 24.45 0.29 10.10
CA CYS A 8 23.38 -0.58 10.59
C CYS A 8 23.44 -0.70 12.13
N SER A 9 22.32 -0.43 12.79
CA SER A 9 22.23 -0.50 14.26
C SER A 9 22.33 -1.93 14.81
N LYS A 10 22.09 -2.97 13.96
CA LYS A 10 22.18 -4.38 14.38
C LYS A 10 23.55 -5.00 14.19
N CYS A 11 24.16 -4.86 13.00
CA CYS A 11 25.43 -5.52 12.68
C CYS A 11 26.64 -4.58 12.62
N GLY A 12 26.42 -3.25 12.70
CA GLY A 12 27.49 -2.26 12.66
C GLY A 12 28.08 -1.96 11.28
N ASN A 13 27.69 -2.68 10.23
CA ASN A 13 28.20 -2.46 8.87
C ASN A 13 27.75 -1.12 8.30
N ASN A 14 28.63 -0.46 7.56
CA ASN A 14 28.32 0.75 6.81
C ASN A 14 27.85 0.37 5.40
N LEU A 15 26.64 0.82 5.04
CA LEU A 15 25.97 0.44 3.81
C LEU A 15 25.34 1.67 3.13
N PRO A 16 25.22 1.67 1.80
CA PRO A 16 24.56 2.74 1.09
C PRO A 16 23.05 2.74 1.36
N GLN A 17 22.42 3.91 1.17
CA GLN A 17 21.00 4.15 1.50
C GLN A 17 20.04 3.12 0.89
N GLU A 18 20.31 2.64 -0.31
CA GLU A 18 19.49 1.64 -1.01
C GLU A 18 19.45 0.26 -0.34
N LYS A 19 20.37 -0.01 0.60
CA LYS A 19 20.45 -1.25 1.40
C LYS A 19 20.07 -1.06 2.86
N ILE A 20 19.49 0.09 3.21
CA ILE A 20 19.12 0.46 4.58
C ILE A 20 17.62 0.79 4.65
N PHE A 21 16.96 0.28 5.67
CA PHE A 21 15.62 0.66 6.10
C PHE A 21 15.69 1.46 7.39
N ILE A 22 14.83 2.46 7.53
CA ILE A 22 14.68 3.21 8.78
C ILE A 22 13.40 2.70 9.45
N ILE A 23 13.55 2.04 10.60
CA ILE A 23 12.46 1.44 11.38
C ILE A 23 12.56 1.98 12.80
N ASP A 24 11.52 2.62 13.31
CA ASP A 24 11.51 3.27 14.62
C ASP A 24 12.77 4.14 14.84
N ASP A 25 13.12 4.95 13.82
CA ASP A 25 14.30 5.83 13.78
C ASP A 25 15.67 5.12 13.79
N ASN A 26 15.69 3.78 13.69
CA ASN A 26 16.91 2.99 13.61
C ASN A 26 17.23 2.57 12.17
N TYR A 27 18.52 2.63 11.81
CA TYR A 27 19.02 2.17 10.50
C TYR A 27 19.24 0.66 10.54
N ILE A 28 18.46 -0.11 9.79
CA ILE A 28 18.53 -1.57 9.72
C ILE A 28 18.85 -1.98 8.27
N CYS A 29 19.90 -2.76 8.07
CA CYS A 29 20.26 -3.21 6.74
C CYS A 29 19.36 -4.36 6.23
N VAL A 30 19.29 -4.50 4.89
CA VAL A 30 18.53 -5.55 4.22
C VAL A 30 18.85 -6.94 4.79
N HIS A 31 20.13 -7.27 5.01
CA HIS A 31 20.53 -8.58 5.54
C HIS A 31 20.00 -8.80 6.97
N CYS A 32 20.11 -7.81 7.86
CA CYS A 32 19.58 -7.94 9.22
C CYS A 32 18.06 -7.96 9.31
N LEU A 33 17.37 -7.52 8.26
CA LEU A 33 15.90 -7.45 8.21
C LEU A 33 15.28 -8.66 7.51
N TYR A 34 15.93 -9.17 6.46
CA TYR A 34 15.37 -10.20 5.58
C TYR A 34 16.26 -11.45 5.47
N ASP A 35 17.38 -11.51 6.22
CA ASP A 35 18.38 -12.58 6.11
C ASP A 35 18.82 -12.77 4.64
N ASN A 36 18.63 -13.96 4.09
CA ASN A 36 18.96 -14.31 2.71
C ASN A 36 17.76 -14.30 1.75
N ALA A 37 16.62 -13.75 2.17
CA ALA A 37 15.46 -13.66 1.30
C ALA A 37 15.78 -12.83 0.06
N LYS A 38 15.46 -13.37 -1.11
CA LYS A 38 15.64 -12.66 -2.38
C LYS A 38 14.45 -11.74 -2.65
N PRO A 39 14.67 -10.50 -3.09
CA PRO A 39 13.58 -9.64 -3.53
C PRO A 39 12.91 -10.22 -4.78
N PHE A 40 11.62 -9.93 -4.93
CA PHE A 40 10.86 -10.21 -6.15
C PHE A 40 10.18 -8.93 -6.63
N GLN A 41 9.82 -8.89 -7.90
CA GLN A 41 9.16 -7.73 -8.50
C GLN A 41 7.67 -8.02 -8.67
N ILE A 42 6.85 -6.99 -8.40
CA ILE A 42 5.42 -6.97 -8.72
C ILE A 42 5.18 -5.77 -9.62
N TYR A 43 4.52 -5.99 -10.76
CA TYR A 43 4.09 -4.91 -11.64
C TYR A 43 2.67 -4.50 -11.28
N PRO A 44 2.37 -3.20 -11.21
CA PRO A 44 0.99 -2.75 -11.04
C PRO A 44 0.17 -3.09 -12.30
N ILE A 45 -1.11 -3.34 -12.10
CA ILE A 45 -2.08 -3.58 -13.18
C ILE A 45 -2.89 -2.33 -13.54
N GLY A 46 -2.80 -1.28 -12.74
CA GLY A 46 -3.50 -0.02 -12.93
C GLY A 46 -3.17 0.98 -11.81
N ILE A 47 -3.86 2.10 -11.83
CA ILE A 47 -3.66 3.22 -10.91
C ILE A 47 -5.02 3.70 -10.40
N VAL A 48 -5.08 4.05 -9.12
CA VAL A 48 -6.25 4.72 -8.52
C VAL A 48 -6.27 6.18 -8.93
N GLN A 49 -7.44 6.67 -9.35
CA GLN A 49 -7.71 8.07 -9.66
C GLN A 49 -8.86 8.55 -8.79
N ASN A 50 -8.61 9.55 -7.98
CA ASN A 50 -9.61 10.22 -7.13
C ASN A 50 -9.05 11.54 -6.59
N ASP A 51 -9.87 12.25 -5.81
CA ASP A 51 -9.46 13.51 -5.17
C ASP A 51 -8.83 13.31 -3.79
N LEU A 52 -8.58 12.07 -3.38
CA LEU A 52 -8.07 11.76 -2.05
C LEU A 52 -6.57 12.05 -1.95
N LYS A 53 -6.23 13.04 -1.13
CA LYS A 53 -4.85 13.38 -0.77
C LYS A 53 -4.56 12.81 0.63
N ARG A 54 -3.31 12.37 0.85
CA ARG A 54 -2.90 11.93 2.18
C ARG A 54 -3.03 13.07 3.18
N ASN A 55 -4.07 13.03 4.00
CA ASN A 55 -4.24 13.95 5.10
C ASN A 55 -4.10 13.20 6.43
N ARG A 56 -3.13 13.60 7.27
CA ARG A 56 -2.83 12.94 8.55
C ARG A 56 -3.99 12.99 9.57
N THR A 57 -4.97 13.88 9.35
CA THR A 57 -6.06 14.13 10.30
C THR A 57 -7.33 13.31 10.04
N ASN A 58 -7.44 12.64 8.89
CA ASN A 58 -8.67 11.95 8.47
C ASN A 58 -8.54 10.43 8.47
N PHE A 59 -7.91 9.85 9.49
CA PHE A 59 -7.91 8.40 9.68
C PHE A 59 -9.34 7.88 9.86
N GLY A 60 -9.80 7.06 8.90
CA GLY A 60 -11.08 6.35 8.96
C GLY A 60 -12.30 7.07 8.37
N THR A 61 -12.16 8.28 7.83
CA THR A 61 -13.25 9.00 7.14
C THR A 61 -13.03 9.15 5.64
N VAL A 62 -11.81 8.96 5.17
CA VAL A 62 -11.44 9.02 3.76
C VAL A 62 -11.97 7.75 3.07
N GLY A 63 -12.80 7.92 2.05
CA GLY A 63 -13.42 6.81 1.31
C GLY A 63 -14.82 6.37 1.76
N ARG A 64 -15.35 6.86 2.86
CA ARG A 64 -16.75 6.60 3.25
C ARG A 64 -17.72 7.44 2.42
N GLY A 65 -18.11 6.91 1.26
CA GLY A 65 -19.16 7.50 0.41
C GLY A 65 -18.69 8.10 -0.91
N GLY A 66 -17.38 8.18 -1.18
CA GLY A 66 -16.85 8.61 -2.47
C GLY A 66 -16.67 7.45 -3.45
N VAL A 67 -16.77 7.74 -4.74
CA VAL A 67 -16.43 6.81 -5.82
C VAL A 67 -15.02 7.13 -6.30
N SER A 68 -14.15 6.11 -6.31
CA SER A 68 -12.82 6.17 -6.92
C SER A 68 -12.82 5.44 -8.26
N CYS A 69 -12.02 5.88 -9.22
CA CYS A 69 -11.77 5.17 -10.45
C CYS A 69 -10.46 4.37 -10.32
N ILE A 70 -10.50 3.07 -10.60
CA ILE A 70 -9.31 2.26 -10.82
C ILE A 70 -9.11 2.20 -12.33
N GLN A 71 -8.14 2.96 -12.84
CA GLN A 71 -7.77 2.93 -14.24
C GLN A 71 -6.77 1.81 -14.47
N LEU A 72 -7.21 0.71 -15.05
CA LEU A 72 -6.34 -0.39 -15.47
C LEU A 72 -5.57 -0.03 -16.74
N PHE A 73 -4.38 -0.61 -16.89
CA PHE A 73 -3.66 -0.52 -18.16
C PHE A 73 -4.41 -1.26 -19.26
N LEU A 74 -4.31 -0.77 -20.50
CA LEU A 74 -5.09 -1.28 -21.62
C LEU A 74 -4.92 -2.80 -21.82
N SER A 75 -3.72 -3.31 -21.60
CA SER A 75 -3.40 -4.75 -21.67
C SER A 75 -4.17 -5.60 -20.66
N GLN A 76 -4.73 -5.01 -19.60
CA GLN A 76 -5.49 -5.71 -18.56
C GLN A 76 -6.97 -5.94 -18.94
N LYS A 77 -7.45 -5.38 -20.07
CA LYS A 77 -8.85 -5.48 -20.49
C LYS A 77 -9.37 -6.92 -20.56
N LEU A 78 -8.56 -7.86 -21.02
CA LEU A 78 -8.96 -9.27 -21.16
C LEU A 78 -9.22 -9.97 -19.80
N PHE A 79 -8.67 -9.47 -18.69
CA PHE A 79 -8.91 -10.01 -17.35
C PHE A 79 -10.22 -9.54 -16.72
N LEU A 80 -10.95 -8.64 -17.38
CA LEU A 80 -12.28 -8.17 -16.95
C LEU A 80 -13.43 -9.08 -17.40
N TYR A 81 -13.11 -10.24 -18.00
CA TYR A 81 -14.13 -11.18 -18.45
C TYR A 81 -15.06 -11.59 -17.31
N LYS A 82 -16.37 -11.41 -17.50
CA LYS A 82 -17.43 -11.68 -16.51
C LYS A 82 -17.28 -10.94 -15.17
N ILE A 83 -16.60 -9.79 -15.13
CA ILE A 83 -16.72 -8.89 -14.01
C ILE A 83 -18.12 -8.24 -14.04
N GLU A 84 -18.80 -8.23 -12.91
CA GLU A 84 -20.21 -7.79 -12.81
C GLU A 84 -20.33 -6.61 -11.86
N GLU A 85 -21.03 -5.56 -12.30
CA GLU A 85 -21.39 -4.42 -11.45
C GLU A 85 -22.27 -4.86 -10.28
N GLY A 86 -22.19 -4.15 -9.15
CA GLY A 86 -22.89 -4.50 -7.92
C GLY A 86 -22.20 -5.58 -7.06
N ARG A 87 -21.14 -6.22 -7.55
CA ARG A 87 -20.34 -7.18 -6.76
C ARG A 87 -19.34 -6.46 -5.86
N TYR A 88 -18.88 -7.15 -4.84
CA TYR A 88 -17.78 -6.69 -4.01
C TYR A 88 -16.45 -7.23 -4.51
N LEU A 89 -15.45 -6.36 -4.56
CA LEU A 89 -14.09 -6.70 -4.94
C LEU A 89 -13.14 -6.45 -3.76
N THR A 90 -12.11 -7.27 -3.65
CA THR A 90 -10.95 -7.01 -2.80
C THR A 90 -9.85 -6.40 -3.65
N ILE A 91 -9.47 -5.17 -3.36
CA ILE A 91 -8.41 -4.44 -4.06
C ILE A 91 -7.12 -4.54 -3.25
N VAL A 92 -6.05 -4.98 -3.92
CA VAL A 92 -4.68 -4.99 -3.38
C VAL A 92 -3.93 -3.82 -4.02
N TYR A 93 -3.40 -2.91 -3.21
CA TYR A 93 -2.74 -1.70 -3.71
C TYR A 93 -1.51 -1.33 -2.89
N TYR A 94 -0.65 -0.49 -3.48
CA TYR A 94 0.59 -0.06 -2.85
C TYR A 94 0.44 1.33 -2.23
N LEU A 95 0.87 1.44 -0.98
CA LEU A 95 0.85 2.68 -0.18
C LEU A 95 2.06 3.56 -0.55
N HIS A 96 2.08 4.08 -1.79
CA HIS A 96 3.24 4.76 -2.38
C HIS A 96 3.67 6.04 -1.64
N GLN A 97 2.76 6.67 -0.89
CA GLN A 97 3.05 7.86 -0.09
C GLN A 97 3.42 7.55 1.37
N ALA A 98 3.48 6.28 1.78
CA ALA A 98 3.92 5.92 3.12
C ALA A 98 5.43 6.18 3.27
N LYS A 99 5.81 7.04 4.22
CA LYS A 99 7.21 7.48 4.40
C LYS A 99 7.92 6.78 5.56
N GLN A 100 7.17 6.36 6.56
CA GLN A 100 7.71 5.77 7.79
C GLN A 100 7.49 4.26 7.81
N ILE A 101 8.37 3.56 8.53
CA ILE A 101 8.19 2.17 8.88
C ILE A 101 8.30 2.09 10.40
N LYS A 102 7.32 1.48 11.03
CA LYS A 102 7.27 1.30 12.49
C LYS A 102 7.08 -0.16 12.84
N SER A 103 7.60 -0.59 13.97
CA SER A 103 7.32 -1.92 14.53
C SER A 103 6.06 -1.91 15.39
N VAL A 104 5.84 -0.80 16.10
CA VAL A 104 4.67 -0.53 16.94
C VAL A 104 4.13 0.86 16.69
N PHE A 105 2.84 1.09 16.97
CA PHE A 105 2.25 2.42 16.93
C PHE A 105 1.07 2.52 17.89
N ARG A 106 0.74 3.74 18.29
CA ARG A 106 -0.46 4.01 19.09
C ARG A 106 -1.66 4.15 18.18
N ARG A 107 -2.63 3.25 18.35
CA ARG A 107 -3.85 3.21 17.54
C ARG A 107 -4.77 4.38 17.88
N GLY A 108 -5.20 5.14 16.85
CA GLY A 108 -6.04 6.33 17.05
C GLY A 108 -7.44 6.03 17.59
N LEU A 109 -7.93 4.79 17.43
CA LEU A 109 -9.27 4.40 17.84
C LEU A 109 -9.44 4.33 19.37
N ASP A 110 -8.45 3.80 20.10
CA ASP A 110 -8.53 3.52 21.53
C ASP A 110 -7.25 3.89 22.31
N GLY A 111 -6.28 4.51 21.63
CA GLY A 111 -5.01 4.93 22.22
C GLY A 111 -4.07 3.79 22.61
N LYS A 112 -4.40 2.52 22.32
CA LYS A 112 -3.57 1.38 22.67
C LYS A 112 -2.36 1.28 21.76
N GLU A 113 -1.23 0.89 22.32
CA GLU A 113 -0.05 0.52 21.55
C GLU A 113 -0.22 -0.88 21.00
N VAL A 114 -0.02 -1.03 19.69
CA VAL A 114 -0.18 -2.31 18.97
C VAL A 114 0.96 -2.50 17.97
N GLY A 115 1.34 -3.76 17.75
CA GLY A 115 2.30 -4.12 16.70
C GLY A 115 1.73 -3.88 15.29
N ILE A 116 2.60 -3.59 14.34
CA ILE A 116 2.21 -3.32 12.96
C ILE A 116 1.43 -4.50 12.35
N PHE A 117 1.84 -5.74 12.60
CA PHE A 117 1.16 -6.91 12.05
C PHE A 117 -0.21 -7.19 12.72
N SER A 118 -0.47 -6.61 13.88
CA SER A 118 -1.77 -6.64 14.56
C SER A 118 -2.70 -5.49 14.12
N SER A 119 -2.40 -4.85 12.98
CA SER A 119 -3.13 -3.66 12.52
C SER A 119 -3.15 -3.56 11.00
N ARG A 120 -3.89 -2.56 10.49
CA ARG A 120 -3.94 -2.19 9.07
C ARG A 120 -3.33 -0.80 8.80
N THR A 121 -2.42 -0.33 9.66
CA THR A 121 -1.74 0.95 9.47
C THR A 121 -0.86 0.97 8.21
N PRO A 122 -0.67 2.12 7.57
CA PRO A 122 0.17 2.26 6.38
C PRO A 122 1.68 2.15 6.65
N ASP A 123 2.13 2.37 7.89
CA ASP A 123 3.55 2.47 8.26
C ASP A 123 4.22 1.08 8.37
N ARG A 124 4.02 0.22 7.36
CA ARG A 124 4.48 -1.18 7.32
C ARG A 124 5.58 -1.43 6.28
N LEU A 125 6.36 -2.48 6.50
CA LEU A 125 7.47 -2.87 5.63
C LEU A 125 7.07 -3.06 4.17
N SER A 126 6.03 -3.87 3.92
CA SER A 126 5.60 -4.20 2.57
C SER A 126 4.89 -3.05 1.86
N ARG A 127 4.31 -2.10 2.62
CA ARG A 127 3.45 -1.03 2.10
C ARG A 127 2.30 -1.53 1.23
N ILE A 128 1.89 -2.78 1.41
CA ILE A 128 0.76 -3.38 0.70
C ILE A 128 -0.49 -3.22 1.57
N ALA A 129 -1.55 -2.71 0.97
CA ALA A 129 -2.86 -2.61 1.57
C ALA A 129 -3.87 -3.46 0.82
N ILE A 130 -4.89 -3.91 1.52
CA ILE A 130 -6.04 -4.62 0.97
C ILE A 130 -7.33 -3.99 1.48
N GLN A 131 -8.32 -3.87 0.60
CA GLN A 131 -9.62 -3.33 0.97
C GLN A 131 -10.73 -3.92 0.12
N ASP A 132 -11.85 -4.22 0.76
CA ASP A 132 -13.08 -4.59 0.09
C ASP A 132 -13.85 -3.32 -0.32
N VAL A 133 -14.32 -3.30 -1.56
CA VAL A 133 -15.02 -2.19 -2.17
C VAL A 133 -16.24 -2.69 -2.96
N ALA A 134 -17.25 -1.84 -3.13
CA ALA A 134 -18.35 -2.15 -4.03
C ALA A 134 -18.01 -1.70 -5.45
N LEU A 135 -18.13 -2.58 -6.44
CA LEU A 135 -17.99 -2.23 -7.85
C LEU A 135 -19.29 -1.55 -8.32
N VAL A 136 -19.19 -0.27 -8.64
CA VAL A 136 -20.33 0.56 -9.03
C VAL A 136 -20.56 0.50 -10.54
N LYS A 137 -19.48 0.58 -11.33
CA LYS A 137 -19.55 0.66 -12.79
C LYS A 137 -18.26 0.16 -13.43
N VAL A 138 -18.39 -0.35 -14.65
CA VAL A 138 -17.25 -0.75 -15.51
C VAL A 138 -17.37 -0.04 -16.86
N GLU A 139 -16.35 0.71 -17.24
CA GLU A 139 -16.24 1.38 -18.54
C GLU A 139 -14.89 1.09 -19.19
N GLY A 140 -14.87 0.19 -20.15
CA GLY A 140 -13.63 -0.22 -20.82
C GLY A 140 -12.64 -0.85 -19.83
N THR A 141 -11.60 -0.10 -19.43
CA THR A 141 -10.59 -0.48 -18.42
C THR A 141 -10.71 0.34 -17.14
N SER A 142 -11.76 1.13 -17.01
CA SER A 142 -12.03 1.94 -15.81
C SER A 142 -13.05 1.22 -14.92
N LEU A 143 -12.66 0.94 -13.68
CA LEU A 143 -13.52 0.36 -12.66
C LEU A 143 -13.87 1.46 -11.64
N TYR A 144 -15.12 1.82 -11.54
CA TYR A 144 -15.61 2.76 -10.54
C TYR A 144 -16.03 2.00 -9.30
N VAL A 145 -15.39 2.30 -8.18
CA VAL A 145 -15.57 1.56 -6.92
C VAL A 145 -15.91 2.52 -5.77
N ALA A 146 -16.81 2.10 -4.90
CA ALA A 146 -17.15 2.84 -3.69
C ALA A 146 -16.46 2.25 -2.46
N GLY A 147 -15.95 3.12 -1.58
CA GLY A 147 -15.37 2.73 -0.30
C GLY A 147 -13.87 2.45 -0.34
N LEU A 148 -13.15 2.82 -1.39
CA LEU A 148 -11.70 2.65 -1.49
C LEU A 148 -10.97 3.79 -0.75
N ASP A 149 -10.09 3.44 0.21
CA ASP A 149 -9.26 4.36 1.01
C ASP A 149 -7.83 4.49 0.44
N ALA A 150 -7.67 4.35 -0.85
CA ALA A 150 -6.39 4.57 -1.54
C ALA A 150 -6.31 6.02 -2.01
N VAL A 151 -5.18 6.68 -1.74
CA VAL A 151 -4.94 8.04 -2.24
C VAL A 151 -4.74 8.04 -3.75
N ASP A 152 -4.99 9.18 -4.39
CA ASP A 152 -4.76 9.37 -5.81
C ASP A 152 -3.35 8.93 -6.24
N GLY A 153 -3.24 8.27 -7.40
CA GLY A 153 -1.98 7.74 -7.92
C GLY A 153 -1.53 6.42 -7.28
N SER A 154 -2.29 5.81 -6.36
CA SER A 154 -1.90 4.53 -5.75
C SER A 154 -1.85 3.42 -6.78
N PRO A 155 -0.70 2.71 -6.93
CA PRO A 155 -0.59 1.55 -7.81
C PRO A 155 -1.48 0.40 -7.33
N VAL A 156 -2.31 -0.13 -8.22
CA VAL A 156 -3.12 -1.34 -7.99
C VAL A 156 -2.31 -2.56 -8.39
N LEU A 157 -2.18 -3.51 -7.48
CA LEU A 157 -1.35 -4.71 -7.64
C LEU A 157 -2.16 -5.94 -8.04
N ASP A 158 -3.40 -6.03 -7.56
CA ASP A 158 -4.29 -7.16 -7.83
C ASP A 158 -5.76 -6.79 -7.53
N ILE A 159 -6.68 -7.52 -8.15
CA ILE A 159 -8.13 -7.42 -7.92
C ILE A 159 -8.68 -8.83 -7.79
N LYS A 160 -9.46 -9.06 -6.74
CA LYS A 160 -10.11 -10.35 -6.49
C LYS A 160 -11.61 -10.15 -6.26
N LEU A 161 -12.41 -11.14 -6.65
CA LEU A 161 -13.80 -11.18 -6.22
C LEU A 161 -13.81 -11.42 -4.69
N LYS A 162 -14.59 -10.63 -3.97
CA LYS A 162 -14.85 -10.92 -2.55
C LYS A 162 -15.82 -12.10 -2.46
N ILE A 163 -15.39 -13.14 -1.77
CA ILE A 163 -16.17 -14.35 -1.47
C ILE A 163 -16.90 -14.14 -0.15
#